data_ac770b6585220207ef1aeb60a24ee9c5
#
_entry.id   ac770b6585220207ef1aeb60a24ee9c5
#
_cell.length_a   1.000
_cell.length_b   1.000
_cell.length_c   1.000
_cell.angle_alpha   90.00
_cell.angle_beta   90.00
_cell.angle_gamma   90.00
#
_symmetry.space_group_name_H-M   'P 1'
#
loop_
_entity.id
_entity.type
_entity.pdbx_description
1 polymer ?
#
loop_
_entity_poly.entity_id
_entity_poly.type
_entity_poly.pdbx_seq_one_letter_code
_entity_poly.pdbx_strand_id
1 'polypeptide(L)' 'MKISDVTEATGLNQSQIAEKLGLHRSAITRWALRGIPPYREAQLRELIAQVRADKESQE' A
#
# COMPACT_ATOMS: atom_id res chain seq x y z
N MET A 1 -9.94 -1.98 5.21
CA MET A 1 -8.46 -2.17 5.16
C MET A 1 -7.78 -0.95 5.77
N LYS A 2 -6.79 -1.16 6.60
CA LYS A 2 -6.01 -0.09 7.23
C LYS A 2 -4.65 0.02 6.55
N ILE A 3 -4.06 1.22 6.61
CA ILE A 3 -2.73 1.40 6.00
C ILE A 3 -1.68 0.52 6.68
N SER A 4 -1.82 0.23 7.96
CA SER A 4 -0.91 -0.69 8.66
C SER A 4 -0.94 -2.10 8.07
N ASP A 5 -2.10 -2.55 7.58
CA ASP A 5 -2.20 -3.85 6.92
C ASP A 5 -1.34 -3.88 5.65
N VAL A 6 -1.32 -2.77 4.92
CA VAL A 6 -0.52 -2.67 3.70
C VAL A 6 0.97 -2.60 4.02
N THR A 7 1.35 -1.79 5.02
CA THR A 7 2.76 -1.68 5.40
C THR A 7 3.32 -3.01 5.90
N GLU A 8 2.54 -3.76 6.67
CA GLU A 8 2.95 -5.08 7.14
C GLU A 8 3.06 -6.10 6.01
N ALA A 9 2.07 -6.09 5.11
CA ALA A 9 2.03 -7.06 4.01
C ALA A 9 3.13 -6.82 2.98
N THR A 10 3.50 -5.55 2.75
CA THR A 10 4.48 -5.19 1.71
C THR A 10 5.88 -4.93 2.25
N GLY A 11 6.00 -4.62 3.55
CA GLY A 11 7.26 -4.16 4.12
C GLY A 11 7.65 -2.76 3.70
N LEU A 12 6.76 -2.03 3.04
CA LEU A 12 7.01 -0.66 2.58
C LEU A 12 6.53 0.34 3.63
N ASN A 13 7.18 1.50 3.70
CA ASN A 13 6.69 2.59 4.53
C ASN A 13 5.65 3.42 3.77
N GLN A 14 5.03 4.39 4.46
CA GLN A 14 3.98 5.21 3.86
C GLN A 14 4.46 5.98 2.63
N SER A 15 5.67 6.53 2.69
CA SER A 15 6.24 7.28 1.57
C SER A 15 6.43 6.39 0.34
N GLN A 16 6.90 5.16 0.55
CA GLN A 16 7.10 4.20 -0.53
C GLN A 16 5.78 3.76 -1.14
N ILE A 17 4.75 3.55 -0.32
CA ILE A 17 3.41 3.21 -0.81
C ILE A 17 2.85 4.34 -1.67
N ALA A 18 2.97 5.59 -1.20
CA ALA A 18 2.52 6.76 -1.97
C ALA A 18 3.22 6.82 -3.33
N GLU A 19 4.52 6.61 -3.34
CA GLU A 19 5.31 6.62 -4.57
C GLU A 19 4.86 5.53 -5.54
N LYS A 20 4.63 4.32 -5.05
CA LYS A 20 4.17 3.19 -5.88
C LYS A 20 2.80 3.45 -6.49
N LEU A 21 1.93 4.15 -5.76
CA LEU A 21 0.57 4.45 -6.22
C LEU A 21 0.49 5.73 -7.03
N GLY A 22 1.58 6.50 -7.10
CA GLY A 22 1.58 7.79 -7.77
C GLY A 22 0.79 8.86 -7.02
N LEU A 23 0.70 8.73 -5.70
CA LEU A 23 -0.05 9.64 -4.85
C LEU A 23 0.88 10.46 -3.97
N HIS A 24 0.36 11.61 -3.49
CA HIS A 24 1.08 12.42 -2.52
C HIS A 24 1.04 11.75 -1.14
N ARG A 25 2.11 11.92 -0.37
CA ARG A 25 2.21 11.35 0.98
C ARG A 25 1.04 11.74 1.88
N SER A 26 0.47 12.94 1.68
CA SER A 26 -0.68 13.41 2.47
C SER A 26 -1.91 12.51 2.30
N ALA A 27 -2.09 11.90 1.13
CA ALA A 27 -3.18 10.95 0.91
C ALA A 27 -3.01 9.72 1.80
N ILE A 28 -1.79 9.21 1.91
CA ILE A 28 -1.50 8.04 2.74
C ILE A 28 -1.67 8.38 4.23
N THR A 29 -1.23 9.57 4.65
CA THR A 29 -1.42 10.04 6.02
C THR A 29 -2.90 10.10 6.37
N ARG A 30 -3.73 10.60 5.44
CA ARG A 30 -5.17 10.66 5.64
C ARG A 30 -5.78 9.27 5.80
N TRP A 31 -5.32 8.31 5.00
CA TRP A 31 -5.78 6.92 5.11
C TRP A 31 -5.34 6.27 6.42
N ALA A 32 -4.18 6.64 6.94
CA ALA A 32 -3.73 6.16 8.24
C ALA A 32 -4.64 6.62 9.39
N LEU A 33 -5.22 7.83 9.25
CA LEU A 33 -6.12 8.39 10.25
C LEU A 33 -7.57 7.89 10.11
N ARG A 34 -8.06 7.79 8.87
CA ARG A 34 -9.47 7.52 8.60
C ARG A 34 -9.76 6.14 8.01
N GLY A 35 -8.73 5.41 7.64
CA GLY A 35 -8.87 4.15 6.92
C GLY A 35 -8.85 4.36 5.41
N ILE A 36 -8.61 3.27 4.69
CA ILE A 36 -8.51 3.30 3.23
C ILE A 36 -9.93 3.29 2.63
N PRO A 37 -10.24 4.22 1.69
CA PRO A 37 -11.56 4.22 1.06
C PRO A 37 -11.81 2.90 0.31
N PRO A 38 -13.05 2.40 0.31
CA PRO A 38 -13.36 1.14 -0.38
C PRO A 38 -12.97 1.13 -1.86
N TYR A 39 -13.10 2.26 -2.55
CA TYR A 39 -12.76 2.34 -3.97
C TYR A 39 -11.25 2.26 -4.23
N ARG A 40 -10.42 2.41 -3.19
CA ARG A 40 -8.97 2.28 -3.28
C ARG A 40 -8.46 0.91 -2.81
N GLU A 41 -9.28 0.14 -2.14
CA GLU A 41 -8.85 -1.17 -1.61
C GLU A 41 -8.35 -2.11 -2.69
N ALA A 42 -9.02 -2.17 -3.83
CA ALA A 42 -8.60 -3.02 -4.93
C ALA A 42 -7.19 -2.67 -5.42
N GLN A 43 -6.88 -1.37 -5.49
CA GLN A 43 -5.57 -0.89 -5.90
C GLN A 43 -4.48 -1.33 -4.90
N LEU A 44 -4.78 -1.26 -3.61
CA LEU A 44 -3.82 -1.65 -2.58
C LEU A 44 -3.63 -3.16 -2.52
N ARG A 45 -4.68 -3.93 -2.74
CA ARG A 45 -4.57 -5.40 -2.84
C ARG A 45 -3.69 -5.80 -4.01
N GLU A 46 -3.82 -5.10 -5.13
CA GLU A 46 -2.98 -5.33 -6.30
C GLU A 46 -1.51 -5.02 -5.99
N LEU A 47 -1.26 -3.91 -5.28
CA LEU A 47 0.10 -3.56 -4.85
C LEU A 47 0.70 -4.65 -3.96
N ILE A 48 -0.07 -5.16 -3.01
CA ILE A 48 0.38 -6.24 -2.13
C ILE A 48 0.73 -7.48 -2.96
N ALA A 49 -0.11 -7.83 -3.92
CA ALA A 49 0.12 -8.98 -4.78
C ALA A 49 1.39 -8.80 -5.62
N GLN A 50 1.61 -7.61 -6.16
CA GLN A 50 2.82 -7.31 -6.95
C GLN A 50 4.09 -7.42 -6.11
N VAL A 51 4.08 -6.90 -4.90
CA VAL A 51 5.24 -6.97 -4.01
C VAL A 51 5.55 -8.42 -3.64
N ARG A 52 4.53 -9.22 -3.37
CA ARG A 52 4.71 -10.64 -3.06
C ARG A 52 5.27 -11.41 -4.26
N ALA A 53 4.76 -11.12 -5.45
CA ALA A 53 5.24 -11.76 -6.68
C ALA A 53 6.71 -11.41 -6.92
N ASP A 54 7.09 -10.15 -6.71
CA ASP A 54 8.47 -9.71 -6.88
C ASP A 54 9.40 -10.43 -5.90
N LYS A 55 8.97 -10.62 -4.65
CA LYS A 55 9.77 -11.34 -3.66
C LYS A 55 9.95 -12.80 -4.04
N GLU A 56 8.89 -13.43 -4.52
CA GLU A 56 8.95 -14.83 -4.96
C GLU A 56 9.85 -14.99 -6.18
N SER A 57 9.87 -14.00 -7.06
CA SER A 57 10.70 -14.02 -8.27
C SER A 57 12.18 -13.86 -8.00
N GLN A 58 12.54 -13.31 -6.85
CA GLN A 58 13.94 -13.03 -6.53
C GLN A 58 14.65 -14.19 -5.85
N GLU A 59 13.97 -15.28 -5.62
CA GLU A 59 14.60 -16.50 -5.10
C GLU A 59 15.20 -17.36 -6.26
#